data_ee1481949683aa0aab14d499bd4da54e
#
_entry.id   ee1481949683aa0aab14d499bd4da54e
#
_cell.length_a   1.000
_cell.length_b   1.000
_cell.length_c   1.000
_cell.angle_alpha   90.00
_cell.angle_beta   90.00
_cell.angle_gamma   90.00
#
_symmetry.space_group_name_H-M   'P 1'
#
loop_
_entity.id
_entity.type
_entity.pdbx_description
1 polymer ?
#
loop_
_entity_poly.entity_id
_entity_poly.type
_entity_poly.pdbx_seq_one_letter_code
_entity_poly.pdbx_strand_id
1 'polypeptide(L)'
;MSKNILLCILGLTLGFGGGFFLANKITGDIPTAPAIAANASREATGSVPPLDPTQAGAPLPPGHPDINSAAAAANSNPNGVAATNADAQAAMEAADSKPKDFDLQMNAATIFYKLKAFDKAALYLQRAVDLKPRDADALSAMGNTKYDAGDFVAAASFYERVLAVQPQNADVQTDLGNTYFQRQPPDFRRAIEEYRKTLKIDPRHEKALQNIAAAALRMGDKVVAQEAVQQLAAINPANPLLEGLRSNVAALP
;
A
#
# COMPACT_ATOMS: atom_id res chain seq x y z
N MET A 1 8.08 -49.69 7.94
CA MET A 1 7.85 -48.66 6.90
C MET A 1 7.10 -49.30 5.75
N SER A 2 5.87 -48.85 5.47
CA SER A 2 5.03 -49.48 4.46
C SER A 2 5.53 -49.11 3.06
N LYS A 3 5.41 -50.02 2.09
CA LYS A 3 5.82 -49.85 0.68
C LYS A 3 5.24 -48.58 0.02
N ASN A 4 4.13 -48.06 0.54
CA ASN A 4 3.45 -46.89 0.02
C ASN A 4 4.15 -45.57 0.37
N ILE A 5 4.91 -45.49 1.48
CA ILE A 5 5.68 -44.30 1.86
C ILE A 5 6.91 -44.17 0.96
N LEU A 6 7.51 -45.27 0.56
CA LEU A 6 8.67 -45.26 -0.32
C LEU A 6 8.32 -44.78 -1.75
N LEU A 7 7.12 -45.13 -2.24
CA LEU A 7 6.64 -44.69 -3.55
C LEU A 7 6.33 -43.16 -3.58
N CYS A 8 5.82 -42.59 -2.48
CA CYS A 8 5.58 -41.13 -2.39
C CYS A 8 6.89 -40.34 -2.39
N ILE A 9 7.94 -40.84 -1.73
CA ILE A 9 9.24 -40.18 -1.70
C ILE A 9 9.91 -40.21 -3.08
N LEU A 10 9.81 -41.36 -3.81
CA LEU A 10 10.35 -41.47 -5.17
C LEU A 10 9.60 -40.55 -6.17
N GLY A 11 8.29 -40.39 -6.03
CA GLY A 11 7.48 -39.52 -6.88
C GLY A 11 7.83 -38.04 -6.74
N LEU A 12 8.12 -37.58 -5.51
CA LEU A 12 8.49 -36.21 -5.21
C LEU A 12 9.88 -35.83 -5.76
N THR A 13 10.83 -36.74 -5.73
CA THR A 13 12.19 -36.48 -6.24
C THR A 13 12.27 -36.47 -7.76
N LEU A 14 11.46 -37.26 -8.46
CA LEU A 14 11.41 -37.30 -9.92
C LEU A 14 10.58 -36.13 -10.50
N GLY A 15 9.54 -35.68 -9.81
CA GLY A 15 8.72 -34.55 -10.23
C GLY A 15 9.46 -33.21 -10.18
N PHE A 16 10.31 -33.00 -9.17
CA PHE A 16 11.05 -31.73 -9.00
C PHE A 16 12.25 -31.62 -9.96
N GLY A 17 12.95 -32.74 -10.25
CA GLY A 17 14.09 -32.73 -11.17
C GLY A 17 13.68 -32.56 -12.63
N GLY A 18 12.56 -33.19 -13.05
CA GLY A 18 12.06 -33.09 -14.42
C GLY A 18 11.48 -31.74 -14.79
N GLY A 19 10.74 -31.11 -13.85
CA GLY A 19 10.16 -29.78 -14.05
C GLY A 19 11.20 -28.67 -14.17
N PHE A 20 12.27 -28.73 -13.38
CA PHE A 20 13.37 -27.76 -13.43
C PHE A 20 14.19 -27.87 -14.73
N PHE A 21 14.39 -29.10 -15.23
CA PHE A 21 15.15 -29.30 -16.47
C PHE A 21 14.39 -28.88 -17.73
N LEU A 22 13.04 -29.04 -17.74
CA LEU A 22 12.21 -28.56 -18.85
C LEU A 22 12.09 -27.03 -18.85
N ALA A 23 11.95 -26.39 -17.69
CA ALA A 23 11.87 -24.94 -17.59
C ALA A 23 13.16 -24.25 -18.06
N ASN A 24 14.33 -24.85 -17.76
CA ASN A 24 15.62 -24.28 -18.16
C ASN A 24 15.96 -24.50 -19.64
N LYS A 25 15.28 -25.45 -20.32
CA LYS A 25 15.48 -25.71 -21.74
C LYS A 25 14.61 -24.85 -22.66
N ILE A 26 13.52 -24.28 -22.12
CA ILE A 26 12.59 -23.40 -22.86
C ILE A 26 13.08 -21.95 -22.90
N THR A 27 13.98 -21.54 -21.97
CA THR A 27 14.52 -20.17 -21.92
C THR A 27 15.78 -19.95 -22.75
N GLY A 28 16.24 -20.98 -23.49
CA GLY A 28 17.52 -20.95 -24.23
C GLY A 28 17.48 -20.37 -25.65
N ASP A 29 16.31 -20.18 -26.27
CA ASP A 29 16.22 -19.72 -27.65
C ASP A 29 15.10 -18.66 -27.85
N ILE A 30 15.40 -17.42 -27.46
CA ILE A 30 14.60 -16.28 -27.94
C ILE A 30 15.49 -15.51 -28.93
N PRO A 31 15.17 -15.51 -30.23
CA PRO A 31 15.90 -14.70 -31.20
C PRO A 31 15.64 -13.22 -30.95
N THR A 32 16.71 -12.45 -30.85
CA THR A 32 16.66 -10.98 -30.80
C THR A 32 16.06 -10.43 -32.10
N ALA A 33 14.91 -9.78 -31.99
CA ALA A 33 14.33 -9.04 -33.11
C ALA A 33 15.11 -7.75 -33.34
N PRO A 34 15.29 -7.34 -34.62
CA PRO A 34 16.06 -6.15 -34.95
C PRO A 34 15.32 -4.87 -34.60
N ALA A 35 16.07 -3.88 -34.14
CA ALA A 35 15.60 -2.53 -33.87
C ALA A 35 15.06 -1.88 -35.17
N ILE A 36 13.78 -1.57 -35.17
CA ILE A 36 13.17 -0.71 -36.20
C ILE A 36 13.11 0.70 -35.63
N ALA A 37 14.00 1.55 -36.12
CA ALA A 37 13.86 2.98 -35.98
C ALA A 37 12.68 3.44 -36.85
N ALA A 38 11.65 4.00 -36.28
CA ALA A 38 10.62 4.73 -36.95
C ALA A 38 10.33 6.04 -36.26
N ASN A 39 10.89 7.11 -36.79
CA ASN A 39 10.38 8.46 -36.63
C ASN A 39 8.94 8.50 -37.16
N ALA A 40 7.99 8.82 -36.30
CA ALA A 40 6.71 9.33 -36.74
C ALA A 40 6.23 10.35 -35.69
N SER A 41 6.46 11.60 -36.00
CA SER A 41 5.76 12.73 -35.40
C SER A 41 4.26 12.53 -35.54
N ARG A 42 3.57 12.39 -34.42
CA ARG A 42 2.12 12.56 -34.37
C ARG A 42 1.78 13.27 -33.08
N GLU A 43 1.41 14.51 -33.23
CA GLU A 43 0.71 15.27 -32.18
C GLU A 43 -0.50 14.45 -31.73
N ALA A 44 -0.50 14.04 -30.49
CA ALA A 44 -1.65 13.48 -29.81
C ALA A 44 -1.92 14.33 -28.57
N THR A 45 -2.98 15.04 -28.69
CA THR A 45 -3.71 15.78 -27.67
C THR A 45 -3.87 14.97 -26.38
N GLY A 46 -3.46 15.56 -25.26
CA GLY A 46 -4.07 15.36 -23.95
C GLY A 46 -3.96 13.98 -23.32
N SER A 47 -2.76 13.42 -23.17
CA SER A 47 -2.53 12.35 -22.20
C SER A 47 -2.19 12.99 -20.85
N VAL A 48 -3.01 12.70 -19.82
CA VAL A 48 -2.64 12.91 -18.43
C VAL A 48 -1.30 12.20 -18.22
N PRO A 49 -0.22 12.91 -17.79
CA PRO A 49 1.05 12.25 -17.57
C PRO A 49 0.85 11.16 -16.49
N PRO A 50 1.46 9.97 -16.65
CA PRO A 50 1.54 9.01 -15.56
C PRO A 50 2.17 9.72 -14.36
N LEU A 51 1.65 9.44 -13.16
CA LEU A 51 2.30 9.88 -11.92
C LEU A 51 3.76 9.42 -12.00
N ASP A 52 4.67 10.38 -12.10
CA ASP A 52 6.10 10.13 -12.25
C ASP A 52 6.61 9.48 -10.96
N PRO A 53 7.11 8.25 -10.98
CA PRO A 53 7.66 7.59 -9.79
C PRO A 53 8.91 8.31 -9.25
N THR A 54 9.47 9.29 -9.97
CA THR A 54 10.59 10.10 -9.52
C THR A 54 10.18 11.32 -8.69
N GLN A 55 8.88 11.62 -8.57
CA GLN A 55 8.39 12.61 -7.64
C GLN A 55 8.31 12.03 -6.21
N ALA A 56 9.44 11.60 -5.69
CA ALA A 56 9.64 11.28 -4.28
C ALA A 56 9.55 12.55 -3.41
N GLY A 57 8.41 13.22 -3.43
CA GLY A 57 8.12 14.47 -2.75
C GLY A 57 6.70 14.97 -2.96
N ALA A 58 5.93 14.31 -3.83
CA ALA A 58 4.51 14.61 -3.92
C ALA A 58 3.83 14.20 -2.60
N PRO A 59 3.00 15.06 -2.01
CA PRO A 59 2.24 14.67 -0.83
C PRO A 59 1.43 13.42 -1.17
N LEU A 60 1.49 12.42 -0.29
CA LEU A 60 0.66 11.21 -0.35
C LEU A 60 -0.79 11.61 -0.64
N PRO A 61 -1.57 10.81 -1.38
CA PRO A 61 -2.98 11.07 -1.55
C PRO A 61 -3.58 11.42 -0.18
N PRO A 62 -4.37 12.50 -0.06
CA PRO A 62 -4.87 12.95 1.22
C PRO A 62 -5.68 11.81 1.87
N GLY A 63 -5.17 11.26 2.96
CA GLY A 63 -5.85 10.20 3.70
C GLY A 63 -5.00 9.13 4.31
N HIS A 64 -3.70 9.18 4.17
CA HIS A 64 -2.87 8.38 5.05
C HIS A 64 -3.22 8.74 6.49
N PRO A 65 -3.53 7.75 7.37
CA PRO A 65 -3.67 8.02 8.79
C PRO A 65 -2.41 8.73 9.23
N ASP A 66 -2.57 9.93 9.78
CA ASP A 66 -1.44 10.60 10.40
C ASP A 66 -1.07 9.77 11.63
N ILE A 67 0.00 8.94 11.52
CA ILE A 67 0.54 8.21 12.67
C ILE A 67 0.95 9.17 13.80
N ASN A 68 1.01 10.48 13.50
CA ASN A 68 1.13 11.50 14.54
C ASN A 68 -0.10 11.59 15.45
N SER A 69 -1.29 11.13 15.05
CA SER A 69 -2.48 11.25 15.91
C SER A 69 -2.52 10.21 17.04
N ALA A 70 -2.04 9.01 16.82
CA ALA A 70 -1.98 7.96 17.86
C ALA A 70 -0.70 8.04 18.72
N ALA A 71 0.45 8.36 18.10
CA ALA A 71 1.70 8.58 18.85
C ALA A 71 1.78 9.96 19.51
N ALA A 72 1.01 10.95 19.05
CA ALA A 72 0.97 12.29 19.64
C ALA A 72 0.31 12.30 21.03
N ALA A 73 -0.51 11.31 21.36
CA ALA A 73 -1.03 11.17 22.73
C ALA A 73 0.03 10.72 23.75
N ALA A 74 1.12 10.10 23.29
CA ALA A 74 2.18 9.58 24.15
C ALA A 74 3.43 10.48 24.24
N ASN A 75 3.62 11.43 23.31
CA ASN A 75 4.82 12.27 23.30
C ASN A 75 4.56 13.62 22.62
N SER A 76 3.82 14.51 23.28
CA SER A 76 3.64 15.88 22.85
C SER A 76 4.96 16.64 22.98
N ASN A 77 5.80 16.57 21.94
CA ASN A 77 6.87 17.54 21.74
C ASN A 77 6.28 18.75 21.00
N PRO A 78 6.09 19.92 21.64
CA PRO A 78 5.37 21.07 21.06
C PRO A 78 6.12 21.78 19.93
N ASN A 79 7.31 21.33 19.52
CA ASN A 79 8.19 22.09 18.64
C ASN A 79 8.36 21.57 17.22
N GLY A 80 7.57 20.58 16.76
CA GLY A 80 7.56 20.19 15.34
C GLY A 80 8.95 19.94 14.70
N VAL A 81 9.97 19.63 15.51
CA VAL A 81 11.35 19.43 15.04
C VAL A 81 11.41 18.11 14.27
N ALA A 82 11.91 18.16 13.04
CA ALA A 82 12.16 16.97 12.25
C ALA A 82 13.05 16.00 13.05
N ALA A 83 12.71 14.70 13.04
CA ALA A 83 13.53 13.68 13.68
C ALA A 83 14.97 13.73 13.14
N THR A 84 15.94 13.64 14.03
CA THR A 84 17.36 13.68 13.66
C THR A 84 18.00 12.29 13.78
N ASN A 85 19.18 12.13 13.19
CA ASN A 85 19.95 10.90 13.38
C ASN A 85 20.36 10.67 14.84
N ALA A 86 20.52 11.74 15.63
CA ALA A 86 20.80 11.64 17.07
C ALA A 86 19.57 11.09 17.83
N ASP A 87 18.35 11.57 17.49
CA ASP A 87 17.12 11.03 18.08
C ASP A 87 16.95 9.55 17.73
N ALA A 88 17.27 9.17 16.50
CA ALA A 88 17.21 7.78 16.06
C ALA A 88 18.20 6.88 16.83
N GLN A 89 19.42 7.36 17.07
CA GLN A 89 20.41 6.63 17.84
C GLN A 89 19.96 6.45 19.29
N ALA A 90 19.49 7.50 19.94
CA ALA A 90 18.99 7.46 21.31
C ALA A 90 17.77 6.53 21.45
N ALA A 91 16.82 6.60 20.50
CA ALA A 91 15.64 5.73 20.51
C ALA A 91 16.00 4.26 20.29
N MET A 92 16.95 3.99 19.40
CA MET A 92 17.49 2.65 19.16
C MET A 92 18.12 2.07 20.42
N GLU A 93 19.03 2.81 21.07
CA GLU A 93 19.71 2.38 22.30
C GLU A 93 18.69 2.11 23.42
N ALA A 94 17.68 2.98 23.57
CA ALA A 94 16.61 2.78 24.55
C ALA A 94 15.79 1.51 24.26
N ALA A 95 15.38 1.31 23.02
CA ALA A 95 14.58 0.15 22.61
C ALA A 95 15.37 -1.17 22.71
N ASP A 96 16.66 -1.16 22.33
CA ASP A 96 17.52 -2.35 22.40
C ASP A 96 17.92 -2.71 23.84
N SER A 97 18.03 -1.72 24.73
CA SER A 97 18.29 -1.98 26.17
C SER A 97 17.09 -2.62 26.87
N LYS A 98 15.87 -2.42 26.35
CA LYS A 98 14.62 -2.94 26.91
C LYS A 98 13.74 -3.57 25.82
N PRO A 99 14.13 -4.73 25.29
CA PRO A 99 13.46 -5.33 24.13
C PRO A 99 12.00 -5.75 24.36
N LYS A 100 11.56 -5.83 25.63
CA LYS A 100 10.17 -6.17 26.02
C LYS A 100 9.32 -4.94 26.37
N ASP A 101 9.86 -3.74 26.21
CA ASP A 101 9.14 -2.49 26.43
C ASP A 101 8.45 -2.07 25.12
N PHE A 102 7.14 -2.26 25.04
CA PHE A 102 6.34 -1.97 23.85
C PHE A 102 6.47 -0.50 23.42
N ASP A 103 6.41 0.43 24.35
CA ASP A 103 6.39 1.86 24.06
C ASP A 103 7.74 2.33 23.50
N LEU A 104 8.84 1.78 23.98
CA LEU A 104 10.17 2.06 23.42
C LEU A 104 10.33 1.48 22.01
N GLN A 105 9.76 0.29 21.74
CA GLN A 105 9.77 -0.25 20.36
C GLN A 105 8.95 0.63 19.41
N MET A 106 7.75 1.06 19.83
CA MET A 106 6.90 1.96 19.03
C MET A 106 7.55 3.32 18.81
N ASN A 107 8.22 3.88 19.83
CA ASN A 107 8.93 5.15 19.70
C ASN A 107 10.09 5.06 18.71
N ALA A 108 10.94 4.04 18.81
CA ALA A 108 12.03 3.83 17.87
C ALA A 108 11.51 3.68 16.43
N ALA A 109 10.47 2.87 16.25
CA ALA A 109 9.83 2.70 14.96
C ALA A 109 9.32 4.01 14.36
N THR A 110 8.65 4.84 15.16
CA THR A 110 8.12 6.14 14.74
C THR A 110 9.23 7.08 14.27
N ILE A 111 10.35 7.12 14.99
CA ILE A 111 11.49 7.98 14.63
C ILE A 111 12.11 7.49 13.32
N PHE A 112 12.36 6.18 13.17
CA PHE A 112 12.90 5.63 11.92
C PHE A 112 11.94 5.81 10.74
N TYR A 113 10.64 5.71 10.96
CA TYR A 113 9.64 5.99 9.93
C TYR A 113 9.71 7.46 9.46
N LYS A 114 9.77 8.43 10.38
CA LYS A 114 9.95 9.86 10.05
C LYS A 114 11.22 10.13 9.24
N LEU A 115 12.27 9.37 9.48
CA LEU A 115 13.52 9.41 8.71
C LEU A 115 13.45 8.62 7.39
N LYS A 116 12.29 8.04 7.05
CA LYS A 116 12.10 7.15 5.88
C LYS A 116 13.02 5.91 5.90
N ALA A 117 13.55 5.55 7.06
CA ALA A 117 14.33 4.34 7.27
C ALA A 117 13.40 3.14 7.53
N PHE A 118 12.59 2.80 6.52
CA PHE A 118 11.47 1.86 6.64
C PHE A 118 11.88 0.47 7.13
N ASP A 119 13.05 -0.03 6.73
CA ASP A 119 13.55 -1.33 7.21
C ASP A 119 13.77 -1.33 8.74
N LYS A 120 14.35 -0.25 9.26
CA LYS A 120 14.55 -0.08 10.70
C LYS A 120 13.22 0.13 11.43
N ALA A 121 12.32 0.94 10.88
CA ALA A 121 10.99 1.12 11.43
C ALA A 121 10.26 -0.24 11.52
N ALA A 122 10.27 -1.03 10.45
CA ALA A 122 9.66 -2.36 10.42
C ALA A 122 10.28 -3.33 11.44
N LEU A 123 11.59 -3.26 11.68
CA LEU A 123 12.25 -4.08 12.71
C LEU A 123 11.68 -3.82 14.11
N TYR A 124 11.56 -2.55 14.51
CA TYR A 124 11.03 -2.19 15.81
C TYR A 124 9.53 -2.41 15.91
N LEU A 125 8.77 -2.17 14.83
CA LEU A 125 7.35 -2.51 14.75
C LEU A 125 7.11 -4.02 14.86
N GLN A 126 7.97 -4.86 14.26
CA GLN A 126 7.85 -6.31 14.43
C GLN A 126 7.98 -6.70 15.88
N ARG A 127 8.95 -6.14 16.62
CA ARG A 127 9.10 -6.38 18.06
C ARG A 127 7.87 -5.91 18.85
N ALA A 128 7.30 -4.75 18.50
CA ALA A 128 6.08 -4.25 19.11
C ALA A 128 4.89 -5.18 18.85
N VAL A 129 4.71 -5.62 17.60
CA VAL A 129 3.66 -6.57 17.22
C VAL A 129 3.84 -7.93 17.89
N ASP A 130 5.08 -8.40 18.08
CA ASP A 130 5.35 -9.65 18.82
C ASP A 130 4.97 -9.53 20.31
N LEU A 131 5.15 -8.35 20.89
CA LEU A 131 4.74 -8.07 22.27
C LEU A 131 3.22 -7.93 22.43
N LYS A 132 2.55 -7.29 21.45
CA LYS A 132 1.10 -7.08 21.44
C LYS A 132 0.51 -7.40 20.06
N PRO A 133 0.24 -8.68 19.74
CA PRO A 133 -0.12 -9.12 18.39
C PRO A 133 -1.46 -8.59 17.84
N ARG A 134 -2.30 -8.01 18.69
CA ARG A 134 -3.61 -7.46 18.35
C ARG A 134 -3.71 -5.95 18.63
N ASP A 135 -2.59 -5.30 18.89
CA ASP A 135 -2.56 -3.85 19.04
C ASP A 135 -2.78 -3.19 17.66
N ALA A 136 -3.88 -2.47 17.53
CA ALA A 136 -4.30 -1.90 16.25
C ALA A 136 -3.33 -0.81 15.77
N ASP A 137 -2.71 -0.06 16.70
CA ASP A 137 -1.79 1.02 16.36
C ASP A 137 -0.47 0.47 15.83
N ALA A 138 0.07 -0.57 16.49
CA ALA A 138 1.28 -1.25 16.02
C ALA A 138 1.06 -1.93 14.66
N LEU A 139 -0.09 -2.57 14.47
CA LEU A 139 -0.46 -3.19 13.20
C LEU A 139 -0.64 -2.15 12.09
N SER A 140 -1.32 -1.02 12.38
CA SER A 140 -1.50 0.08 11.42
C SER A 140 -0.16 0.71 11.04
N ALA A 141 0.69 0.99 12.03
CA ALA A 141 2.03 1.53 11.80
C ALA A 141 2.89 0.61 10.94
N MET A 142 2.79 -0.72 11.14
CA MET A 142 3.47 -1.69 10.28
C MET A 142 2.90 -1.69 8.87
N GLY A 143 1.57 -1.66 8.72
CA GLY A 143 0.89 -1.55 7.42
C GLY A 143 1.37 -0.32 6.65
N ASN A 144 1.36 0.86 7.29
CA ASN A 144 1.83 2.11 6.71
C ASN A 144 3.33 2.04 6.33
N THR A 145 4.17 1.49 7.21
CA THR A 145 5.60 1.33 6.94
C THR A 145 5.85 0.44 5.72
N LYS A 146 5.11 -0.66 5.60
CA LYS A 146 5.20 -1.57 4.44
C LYS A 146 4.67 -0.92 3.16
N TYR A 147 3.58 -0.16 3.26
CA TYR A 147 3.01 0.58 2.14
C TYR A 147 4.01 1.61 1.59
N ASP A 148 4.61 2.43 2.46
CA ASP A 148 5.57 3.47 2.06
C ASP A 148 6.91 2.89 1.59
N ALA A 149 7.26 1.68 2.03
CA ALA A 149 8.36 0.91 1.48
C ALA A 149 8.05 0.25 0.11
N GLY A 150 6.80 0.35 -0.39
CA GLY A 150 6.36 -0.27 -1.63
C GLY A 150 6.00 -1.76 -1.53
N ASP A 151 6.03 -2.33 -0.32
CA ASP A 151 5.63 -3.72 -0.06
C ASP A 151 4.12 -3.79 0.18
N PHE A 152 3.35 -3.56 -0.90
CA PHE A 152 1.89 -3.48 -0.84
C PHE A 152 1.23 -4.81 -0.43
N VAL A 153 1.88 -5.94 -0.67
CA VAL A 153 1.36 -7.26 -0.27
C VAL A 153 1.44 -7.42 1.24
N ALA A 154 2.58 -7.09 1.84
CA ALA A 154 2.72 -7.12 3.29
C ALA A 154 1.82 -6.06 3.95
N ALA A 155 1.73 -4.84 3.38
CA ALA A 155 0.84 -3.79 3.87
C ALA A 155 -0.61 -4.26 3.96
N ALA A 156 -1.13 -4.88 2.89
CA ALA A 156 -2.49 -5.44 2.86
C ALA A 156 -2.72 -6.42 4.01
N SER A 157 -1.78 -7.34 4.25
CA SER A 157 -1.89 -8.32 5.34
C SER A 157 -1.98 -7.66 6.72
N PHE A 158 -1.23 -6.59 6.96
CA PHE A 158 -1.31 -5.86 8.23
C PHE A 158 -2.62 -5.08 8.37
N TYR A 159 -3.10 -4.42 7.32
CA TYR A 159 -4.40 -3.75 7.35
C TYR A 159 -5.56 -4.73 7.56
N GLU A 160 -5.52 -5.93 6.96
CA GLU A 160 -6.49 -6.98 7.23
C GLU A 160 -6.49 -7.40 8.72
N ARG A 161 -5.31 -7.47 9.35
CA ARG A 161 -5.20 -7.74 10.79
C ARG A 161 -5.77 -6.61 11.63
N VAL A 162 -5.58 -5.34 11.24
CA VAL A 162 -6.24 -4.20 11.91
C VAL A 162 -7.76 -4.34 11.81
N LEU A 163 -8.28 -4.61 10.61
CA LEU A 163 -9.73 -4.75 10.39
C LEU A 163 -10.33 -5.95 11.12
N ALA A 164 -9.54 -6.99 11.42
CA ALA A 164 -9.98 -8.10 12.26
C ALA A 164 -10.18 -7.69 13.75
N VAL A 165 -9.54 -6.62 14.21
CA VAL A 165 -9.72 -6.05 15.57
C VAL A 165 -10.62 -4.83 15.57
N GLN A 166 -10.62 -4.06 14.50
CA GLN A 166 -11.40 -2.83 14.30
C GLN A 166 -12.17 -2.86 12.98
N PRO A 167 -13.24 -3.68 12.87
CA PRO A 167 -13.94 -3.91 11.59
C PRO A 167 -14.68 -2.66 11.05
N GLN A 168 -14.85 -1.62 11.86
CA GLN A 168 -15.50 -0.36 11.47
C GLN A 168 -14.50 0.77 11.22
N ASN A 169 -13.20 0.46 11.05
CA ASN A 169 -12.19 1.46 10.75
C ASN A 169 -12.19 1.78 9.24
N ALA A 170 -12.92 2.83 8.87
CA ALA A 170 -13.10 3.26 7.48
C ALA A 170 -11.78 3.70 6.82
N ASP A 171 -10.90 4.35 7.58
CA ASP A 171 -9.61 4.80 7.07
C ASP A 171 -8.72 3.61 6.70
N VAL A 172 -8.56 2.65 7.60
CA VAL A 172 -7.77 1.43 7.32
C VAL A 172 -8.39 0.58 6.21
N GLN A 173 -9.73 0.56 6.10
CA GLN A 173 -10.41 -0.10 4.99
C GLN A 173 -10.07 0.57 3.65
N THR A 174 -9.94 1.91 3.65
CA THR A 174 -9.49 2.67 2.48
C THR A 174 -8.03 2.38 2.16
N ASP A 175 -7.16 2.31 3.17
CA ASP A 175 -5.74 2.01 2.98
C ASP A 175 -5.51 0.60 2.43
N LEU A 176 -6.33 -0.37 2.84
CA LEU A 176 -6.34 -1.69 2.22
C LEU A 176 -6.67 -1.59 0.71
N GLY A 177 -7.65 -0.78 0.33
CA GLY A 177 -7.95 -0.50 -1.08
C GLY A 177 -6.76 0.14 -1.82
N ASN A 178 -6.04 1.05 -1.16
CA ASN A 178 -4.86 1.70 -1.72
C ASN A 178 -3.74 0.71 -2.03
N THR A 179 -3.59 -0.37 -1.24
CA THR A 179 -2.58 -1.41 -1.54
C THR A 179 -2.86 -2.12 -2.86
N TYR A 180 -4.15 -2.43 -3.14
CA TYR A 180 -4.55 -3.06 -4.40
C TYR A 180 -4.43 -2.11 -5.59
N PHE A 181 -4.65 -0.82 -5.36
CA PHE A 181 -4.48 0.21 -6.38
C PHE A 181 -3.02 0.38 -6.80
N GLN A 182 -2.08 0.35 -5.83
CA GLN A 182 -0.66 0.66 -6.04
C GLN A 182 0.21 -0.55 -6.37
N ARG A 183 -0.20 -1.77 -6.00
CA ARG A 183 0.61 -2.98 -6.24
C ARG A 183 0.91 -3.20 -7.73
N GLN A 184 1.90 -4.05 -8.01
CA GLN A 184 2.27 -4.42 -9.36
C GLN A 184 2.00 -5.93 -9.62
N PRO A 185 1.16 -6.30 -10.60
CA PRO A 185 0.28 -5.42 -11.37
C PRO A 185 -0.86 -4.85 -10.49
N PRO A 186 -1.40 -3.66 -10.84
CA PRO A 186 -2.51 -3.07 -10.10
C PRO A 186 -3.77 -3.93 -10.20
N ASP A 187 -4.55 -3.97 -9.11
CA ASP A 187 -5.86 -4.61 -9.08
C ASP A 187 -6.95 -3.58 -8.74
N PHE A 188 -7.28 -2.77 -9.75
CA PHE A 188 -8.25 -1.69 -9.58
C PHE A 188 -9.65 -2.21 -9.22
N ARG A 189 -10.04 -3.41 -9.69
CA ARG A 189 -11.33 -4.01 -9.33
C ARG A 189 -11.39 -4.30 -7.83
N ARG A 190 -10.35 -4.94 -7.32
CA ARG A 190 -10.25 -5.23 -5.88
C ARG A 190 -10.16 -3.94 -5.06
N ALA A 191 -9.41 -2.94 -5.51
CA ALA A 191 -9.36 -1.64 -4.88
C ALA A 191 -10.76 -1.02 -4.74
N ILE A 192 -11.55 -1.00 -5.81
CA ILE A 192 -12.93 -0.49 -5.80
C ILE A 192 -13.82 -1.28 -4.82
N GLU A 193 -13.67 -2.61 -4.74
CA GLU A 193 -14.40 -3.43 -3.78
C GLU A 193 -14.09 -3.01 -2.33
N GLU A 194 -12.81 -2.80 -2.00
CA GLU A 194 -12.40 -2.37 -0.67
C GLU A 194 -12.90 -0.94 -0.35
N TYR A 195 -12.82 0.00 -1.29
CA TYR A 195 -13.39 1.35 -1.13
C TYR A 195 -14.92 1.33 -0.97
N ARG A 196 -15.61 0.44 -1.65
CA ARG A 196 -17.05 0.25 -1.45
C ARG A 196 -17.38 -0.29 -0.05
N LYS A 197 -16.49 -1.10 0.55
CA LYS A 197 -16.63 -1.50 1.96
C LYS A 197 -16.45 -0.30 2.88
N THR A 198 -15.50 0.60 2.58
CA THR A 198 -15.37 1.87 3.30
C THR A 198 -16.68 2.66 3.29
N LEU A 199 -17.32 2.78 2.12
CA LEU A 199 -18.61 3.50 2.01
C LEU A 199 -19.77 2.82 2.73
N LYS A 200 -19.69 1.52 3.02
CA LYS A 200 -20.66 0.84 3.89
C LYS A 200 -20.45 1.19 5.36
N ILE A 201 -19.22 1.48 5.76
CA ILE A 201 -18.88 1.91 7.13
C ILE A 201 -19.19 3.40 7.28
N ASP A 202 -18.69 4.22 6.37
CA ASP A 202 -18.93 5.67 6.32
C ASP A 202 -19.39 6.07 4.90
N PRO A 203 -20.70 6.27 4.67
CA PRO A 203 -21.25 6.67 3.37
C PRO A 203 -20.79 8.05 2.89
N ARG A 204 -20.19 8.86 3.77
CA ARG A 204 -19.68 10.21 3.44
C ARG A 204 -18.16 10.27 3.30
N HIS A 205 -17.50 9.14 3.22
CA HIS A 205 -16.03 9.05 3.13
C HIS A 205 -15.53 9.55 1.78
N GLU A 206 -15.20 10.83 1.69
CA GLU A 206 -14.81 11.51 0.45
C GLU A 206 -13.64 10.84 -0.27
N LYS A 207 -12.61 10.41 0.50
CA LYS A 207 -11.42 9.76 -0.08
C LYS A 207 -11.75 8.44 -0.77
N ALA A 208 -12.66 7.67 -0.19
CA ALA A 208 -13.10 6.42 -0.83
C ALA A 208 -13.77 6.72 -2.17
N LEU A 209 -14.61 7.75 -2.27
CA LEU A 209 -15.24 8.17 -3.52
C LEU A 209 -14.21 8.67 -4.54
N GLN A 210 -13.24 9.49 -4.12
CA GLN A 210 -12.14 9.96 -4.97
C GLN A 210 -11.35 8.76 -5.53
N ASN A 211 -11.01 7.79 -4.68
CA ASN A 211 -10.24 6.62 -5.05
C ASN A 211 -11.03 5.66 -5.95
N ILE A 212 -12.35 5.51 -5.74
CA ILE A 212 -13.21 4.76 -6.69
C ILE A 212 -13.18 5.43 -8.06
N ALA A 213 -13.36 6.75 -8.11
CA ALA A 213 -13.31 7.49 -9.37
C ALA A 213 -11.95 7.31 -10.06
N ALA A 214 -10.85 7.45 -9.31
CA ALA A 214 -9.51 7.27 -9.86
C ALA A 214 -9.28 5.84 -10.39
N ALA A 215 -9.67 4.81 -9.66
CA ALA A 215 -9.54 3.42 -10.08
C ALA A 215 -10.39 3.11 -11.32
N ALA A 216 -11.64 3.60 -11.35
CA ALA A 216 -12.54 3.43 -12.48
C ALA A 216 -12.03 4.15 -13.75
N LEU A 217 -11.46 5.36 -13.60
CA LEU A 217 -10.79 6.07 -14.70
C LEU A 217 -9.61 5.26 -15.25
N ARG A 218 -8.82 4.63 -14.40
CA ARG A 218 -7.69 3.78 -14.84
C ARG A 218 -8.15 2.52 -15.56
N MET A 219 -9.37 2.05 -15.30
CA MET A 219 -10.00 0.92 -15.99
C MET A 219 -10.75 1.32 -17.25
N GLY A 220 -10.98 2.61 -17.51
CA GLY A 220 -11.89 3.09 -18.54
C GLY A 220 -13.37 2.87 -18.22
N ASP A 221 -13.71 2.59 -16.95
CA ASP A 221 -15.09 2.40 -16.54
C ASP A 221 -15.77 3.74 -16.25
N LYS A 222 -16.31 4.33 -17.31
CA LYS A 222 -16.98 5.64 -17.27
C LYS A 222 -18.16 5.67 -16.30
N VAL A 223 -18.94 4.59 -16.24
CA VAL A 223 -20.16 4.53 -15.43
C VAL A 223 -19.79 4.60 -13.94
N VAL A 224 -18.88 3.73 -13.49
CA VAL A 224 -18.46 3.73 -12.08
C VAL A 224 -17.74 5.03 -11.70
N ALA A 225 -16.92 5.58 -12.60
CA ALA A 225 -16.25 6.86 -12.36
C ALA A 225 -17.27 8.01 -12.21
N GLN A 226 -18.28 8.06 -13.08
CA GLN A 226 -19.33 9.08 -13.05
C GLN A 226 -20.18 9.01 -11.76
N GLU A 227 -20.57 7.81 -11.37
CA GLU A 227 -21.34 7.57 -10.11
C GLU A 227 -20.56 8.06 -8.89
N ALA A 228 -19.27 7.71 -8.78
CA ALA A 228 -18.42 8.13 -7.66
C ALA A 228 -18.26 9.65 -7.61
N VAL A 229 -18.06 10.30 -8.75
CA VAL A 229 -17.95 11.76 -8.86
C VAL A 229 -19.25 12.47 -8.50
N GLN A 230 -20.40 11.92 -8.90
CA GLN A 230 -21.72 12.46 -8.53
C GLN A 230 -21.95 12.36 -7.02
N GLN A 231 -21.63 11.23 -6.40
CA GLN A 231 -21.76 11.05 -4.95
C GLN A 231 -20.81 12.00 -4.20
N LEU A 232 -19.55 12.15 -4.65
CA LEU A 232 -18.61 13.10 -4.07
C LEU A 232 -19.13 14.53 -4.15
N ALA A 233 -19.69 14.94 -5.29
CA ALA A 233 -20.28 16.25 -5.48
C ALA A 233 -21.48 16.51 -4.58
N ALA A 234 -22.29 15.49 -4.31
CA ALA A 234 -23.43 15.58 -3.40
C ALA A 234 -23.01 15.75 -1.94
N ILE A 235 -21.88 15.15 -1.55
CA ILE A 235 -21.36 15.22 -0.18
C ILE A 235 -20.57 16.52 0.06
N ASN A 236 -19.69 16.87 -0.88
CA ASN A 236 -18.83 18.04 -0.82
C ASN A 236 -18.72 18.71 -2.19
N PRO A 237 -19.62 19.63 -2.53
CA PRO A 237 -19.59 20.36 -3.81
C PRO A 237 -18.32 21.21 -4.00
N ALA A 238 -17.63 21.56 -2.91
CA ALA A 238 -16.41 22.36 -2.92
C ALA A 238 -15.13 21.49 -2.90
N ASN A 239 -15.24 20.17 -3.07
CA ASN A 239 -14.07 19.30 -3.08
C ASN A 239 -13.12 19.69 -4.23
N PRO A 240 -11.83 19.97 -3.94
CA PRO A 240 -10.90 20.53 -4.93
C PRO A 240 -10.60 19.60 -6.10
N LEU A 241 -10.85 18.30 -5.98
CA LEU A 241 -10.61 17.32 -7.05
C LEU A 241 -11.80 17.15 -8.00
N LEU A 242 -12.98 17.69 -7.66
CA LEU A 242 -14.21 17.44 -8.42
C LEU A 242 -14.12 17.87 -9.88
N GLU A 243 -13.58 19.06 -10.14
CA GLU A 243 -13.50 19.57 -11.52
C GLU A 243 -12.58 18.72 -12.39
N GLY A 244 -11.40 18.35 -11.86
CA GLY A 244 -10.47 17.46 -12.54
C GLY A 244 -11.06 16.07 -12.78
N LEU A 245 -11.75 15.51 -11.81
CA LEU A 245 -12.41 14.21 -11.96
C LEU A 245 -13.52 14.26 -13.00
N ARG A 246 -14.36 15.31 -13.01
CA ARG A 246 -15.41 15.50 -14.04
C ARG A 246 -14.83 15.59 -15.44
N SER A 247 -13.77 16.38 -15.60
CA SER A 247 -13.07 16.52 -16.88
C SER A 247 -12.53 15.18 -17.38
N ASN A 248 -11.88 14.41 -16.49
CA ASN A 248 -11.34 13.10 -16.84
C ASN A 248 -12.45 12.09 -17.21
N VAL A 249 -13.58 12.12 -16.51
CA VAL A 249 -14.76 11.27 -16.84
C VAL A 249 -15.34 11.65 -18.20
N ALA A 250 -15.44 12.95 -18.50
CA ALA A 250 -15.95 13.42 -19.79
C ALA A 250 -15.05 13.01 -20.97
N ALA A 251 -13.74 12.91 -20.73
CA ALA A 251 -12.75 12.51 -21.73
C ALA A 251 -12.75 10.99 -22.03
N LEU A 252 -13.39 10.16 -21.21
CA LEU A 252 -13.54 8.74 -21.50
C LEU A 252 -14.50 8.52 -22.68
N PRO A 253 -14.18 7.53 -23.55
CA PRO A 253 -15.00 7.19 -24.71
C PRO A 253 -16.41 6.74 -24.35
#